data_f834a8cda7df2dfcdad8280432065cbc
#
_entry.id   f834a8cda7df2dfcdad8280432065cbc
#
_cell.length_a   1.000
_cell.length_b   1.000
_cell.length_c   1.000
_cell.angle_alpha   90.00
_cell.angle_beta   90.00
_cell.angle_gamma   90.00
#
_symmetry.space_group_name_H-M   'P 1'
#
loop_
_entity.id
_entity.type
_entity.pdbx_description
1 polymer ?
#
loop_
_entity_poly.entity_id
_entity_poly.type
_entity_poly.pdbx_seq_one_letter_code
_entity_poly.pdbx_strand_id
1 'polypeptide(L)'
;ISRENFRIAHDISSYSFAALAKAARPLMKGRHGALITMTYLGGARAVPNYNVMGLAKASLDANVRYLAQTLGPEGTRVNAISAGPIRTLAPSGIKNFRKMLDTFEHLAPLRKCVTIEEVGNTAAFLCSDLASGITGEIVYVDGGFNTVAVGAME
;
A
#
# COMPACT_ATOMS: atom_id res chain seq x y z
N ILE A 1 0.60 22.71 1.85
CA ILE A 1 1.61 21.87 1.13
C ILE A 1 2.58 22.82 0.43
N SER A 2 3.88 22.75 0.78
CA SER A 2 4.91 23.45 0.03
C SER A 2 5.34 22.64 -1.19
N ARG A 3 5.93 23.32 -2.19
CA ARG A 3 6.49 22.64 -3.38
C ARG A 3 7.55 21.62 -2.98
N GLU A 4 8.41 21.95 -2.01
CA GLU A 4 9.48 21.07 -1.55
C GLU A 4 8.93 19.84 -0.83
N ASN A 5 7.95 19.99 0.07
CA ASN A 5 7.31 18.84 0.73
C ASN A 5 6.61 17.93 -0.27
N PHE A 6 5.99 18.50 -1.31
CA PHE A 6 5.38 17.73 -2.39
C PHE A 6 6.44 16.90 -3.13
N ARG A 7 7.56 17.53 -3.51
CA ARG A 7 8.67 16.86 -4.20
C ARG A 7 9.24 15.71 -3.36
N ILE A 8 9.59 15.98 -2.10
CA ILE A 8 10.17 14.97 -1.20
C ILE A 8 9.21 13.78 -1.02
N ALA A 9 7.92 14.05 -0.76
CA ALA A 9 6.93 12.98 -0.56
C ALA A 9 6.80 12.09 -1.79
N HIS A 10 6.78 12.67 -2.99
CA HIS A 10 6.67 11.90 -4.24
C HIS A 10 7.97 11.16 -4.59
N ASP A 11 9.12 11.78 -4.38
CA ASP A 11 10.42 11.12 -4.59
C ASP A 11 10.55 9.85 -3.74
N ILE A 12 10.25 9.97 -2.43
CA ILE A 12 10.42 8.86 -1.49
C ILE A 12 9.31 7.83 -1.61
N SER A 13 8.05 8.26 -1.73
CA SER A 13 6.90 7.36 -1.58
C SER A 13 6.29 6.88 -2.89
N SER A 14 6.73 7.38 -4.03
CA SER A 14 6.25 6.97 -5.36
C SER A 14 7.39 6.69 -6.33
N TYR A 15 8.25 7.68 -6.62
CA TYR A 15 9.32 7.52 -7.59
C TYR A 15 10.31 6.41 -7.21
N SER A 16 10.61 6.25 -5.93
CA SER A 16 11.53 5.20 -5.45
C SER A 16 11.13 3.80 -5.92
N PHE A 17 9.84 3.50 -6.00
CA PHE A 17 9.35 2.20 -6.49
C PHE A 17 9.63 2.02 -7.98
N ALA A 18 9.40 3.04 -8.79
CA ALA A 18 9.73 3.00 -10.22
C ALA A 18 11.24 2.88 -10.46
N ALA A 19 12.06 3.58 -9.66
CA ALA A 19 13.51 3.49 -9.72
C ALA A 19 14.02 2.08 -9.36
N LEU A 20 13.48 1.46 -8.30
CA LEU A 20 13.78 0.08 -7.92
C LEU A 20 13.34 -0.91 -8.99
N ALA A 21 12.15 -0.75 -9.55
CA ALA A 21 11.65 -1.59 -10.64
C ALA A 21 12.57 -1.54 -11.86
N LYS A 22 13.02 -0.33 -12.25
CA LYS A 22 14.00 -0.15 -13.32
C LYS A 22 15.32 -0.87 -13.03
N ALA A 23 15.85 -0.75 -11.84
CA ALA A 23 17.11 -1.40 -11.45
C ALA A 23 16.99 -2.92 -11.39
N ALA A 24 15.85 -3.43 -10.90
CA ALA A 24 15.61 -4.87 -10.76
C ALA A 24 15.22 -5.56 -12.08
N ARG A 25 14.67 -4.82 -13.06
CA ARG A 25 14.16 -5.35 -14.32
C ARG A 25 15.11 -6.35 -15.03
N PRO A 26 16.41 -6.05 -15.24
CA PRO A 26 17.32 -6.99 -15.92
C PRO A 26 17.55 -8.28 -15.13
N LEU A 27 17.35 -8.25 -13.81
CA LEU A 27 17.51 -9.42 -12.94
C LEU A 27 16.26 -10.30 -12.91
N MET A 28 15.09 -9.78 -13.29
CA MET A 28 13.80 -10.46 -13.21
C MET A 28 13.27 -10.93 -14.56
N LYS A 29 13.75 -10.37 -15.66
CA LYS A 29 13.26 -10.67 -17.01
C LYS A 29 13.32 -12.17 -17.30
N GLY A 30 12.16 -12.76 -17.65
CA GLY A 30 12.02 -14.17 -17.97
C GLY A 30 12.11 -15.12 -16.77
N ARG A 31 12.06 -14.60 -15.51
CA ARG A 31 12.18 -15.39 -14.28
C ARG A 31 10.91 -15.41 -13.42
N HIS A 32 9.77 -15.01 -13.97
CA HIS A 32 8.50 -14.91 -13.24
C HIS A 32 8.62 -14.05 -11.97
N GLY A 33 9.30 -12.89 -12.10
CA GLY A 33 9.55 -11.98 -10.99
C GLY A 33 8.26 -11.42 -10.39
N ALA A 34 8.33 -10.99 -9.12
CA ALA A 34 7.27 -10.26 -8.45
C ALA A 34 7.84 -9.02 -7.76
N LEU A 35 7.18 -7.88 -7.97
CA LEU A 35 7.42 -6.63 -7.28
C LEU A 35 6.22 -6.31 -6.40
N ILE A 36 6.48 -5.96 -5.15
CA ILE A 36 5.44 -5.55 -4.21
C ILE A 36 5.82 -4.21 -3.60
N THR A 37 4.83 -3.36 -3.42
CA THR A 37 4.98 -2.13 -2.64
C THR A 37 3.90 -2.01 -1.57
N MET A 38 4.16 -1.14 -0.58
CA MET A 38 3.19 -0.85 0.48
C MET A 38 2.51 0.49 0.19
N THR A 39 1.20 0.45 0.10
CA THR A 39 0.36 1.65 -0.02
C THR A 39 -0.56 1.79 1.19
N TYR A 40 -1.49 2.72 1.11
CA TYR A 40 -2.44 3.00 2.17
C TYR A 40 -3.75 3.54 1.59
N LEU A 41 -4.85 3.31 2.28
CA LEU A 41 -6.20 3.77 1.91
C LEU A 41 -6.25 5.25 1.51
N GLY A 42 -5.38 6.08 2.10
CA GLY A 42 -5.27 7.49 1.79
C GLY A 42 -4.86 7.82 0.34
N GLY A 43 -4.40 6.85 -0.45
CA GLY A 43 -4.22 6.99 -1.90
C GLY A 43 -5.53 6.90 -2.69
N ALA A 44 -6.52 6.16 -2.16
CA ALA A 44 -7.81 5.95 -2.80
C ALA A 44 -8.93 6.84 -2.23
N ARG A 45 -8.84 7.23 -0.95
CA ARG A 45 -9.83 8.04 -0.24
C ARG A 45 -9.16 9.16 0.55
N ALA A 46 -9.84 10.30 0.70
CA ALA A 46 -9.33 11.38 1.54
C ALA A 46 -9.34 10.96 3.02
N VAL A 47 -8.16 10.95 3.63
CA VAL A 47 -7.97 10.71 5.05
C VAL A 47 -7.58 12.03 5.71
N PRO A 48 -8.29 12.50 6.75
CA PRO A 48 -7.96 13.74 7.45
C PRO A 48 -6.49 13.76 7.90
N ASN A 49 -5.81 14.89 7.67
CA ASN A 49 -4.39 15.12 8.01
C ASN A 49 -3.36 14.27 7.26
N TYR A 50 -3.76 13.41 6.34
CA TYR A 50 -2.81 12.65 5.53
C TYR A 50 -2.20 13.48 4.39
N ASN A 51 -2.92 14.48 3.90
CA ASN A 51 -2.44 15.56 3.02
C ASN A 51 -1.57 15.08 1.84
N VAL A 52 -0.34 15.60 1.74
CA VAL A 52 0.60 15.30 0.64
C VAL A 52 0.91 13.81 0.52
N MET A 53 0.86 13.06 1.61
CA MET A 53 1.10 11.62 1.57
C MET A 53 -0.02 10.87 0.83
N GLY A 54 -1.27 11.35 0.90
CA GLY A 54 -2.36 10.82 0.10
C GLY A 54 -2.10 10.98 -1.40
N LEU A 55 -1.60 12.13 -1.82
CA LEU A 55 -1.23 12.40 -3.22
C LEU A 55 -0.07 11.49 -3.67
N ALA A 56 0.95 11.33 -2.84
CA ALA A 56 2.08 10.46 -3.12
C ALA A 56 1.66 8.97 -3.19
N LYS A 57 0.74 8.52 -2.31
CA LYS A 57 0.20 7.15 -2.37
C LYS A 57 -0.70 6.93 -3.58
N ALA A 58 -1.50 7.91 -3.99
CA ALA A 58 -2.27 7.84 -5.24
C ALA A 58 -1.34 7.71 -6.47
N SER A 59 -0.23 8.46 -6.48
CA SER A 59 0.82 8.32 -7.49
C SER A 59 1.47 6.94 -7.46
N LEU A 60 1.75 6.37 -6.28
CA LEU A 60 2.29 5.02 -6.12
C LEU A 60 1.31 3.96 -6.64
N ASP A 61 0.01 4.11 -6.34
CA ASP A 61 -1.04 3.20 -6.81
C ASP A 61 -1.16 3.22 -8.35
N ALA A 62 -0.97 4.38 -8.96
CA ALA A 62 -0.86 4.49 -10.41
C ALA A 62 0.41 3.79 -10.93
N ASN A 63 1.57 3.98 -10.28
CA ASN A 63 2.82 3.31 -10.65
C ASN A 63 2.68 1.79 -10.69
N VAL A 64 1.96 1.19 -9.75
CA VAL A 64 1.70 -0.26 -9.73
C VAL A 64 1.04 -0.70 -11.04
N ARG A 65 0.01 -0.01 -11.51
CA ARG A 65 -0.69 -0.35 -12.75
C ARG A 65 0.17 -0.17 -14.00
N TYR A 66 0.88 0.95 -14.09
CA TYR A 66 1.76 1.23 -15.24
C TYR A 66 2.97 0.28 -15.30
N LEU A 67 3.56 -0.05 -14.14
CA LEU A 67 4.65 -1.02 -14.08
C LEU A 67 4.17 -2.44 -14.38
N ALA A 68 2.97 -2.83 -13.92
CA ALA A 68 2.36 -4.11 -14.26
C ALA A 68 2.16 -4.25 -15.77
N GLN A 69 1.62 -3.22 -16.42
CA GLN A 69 1.43 -3.19 -17.87
C GLN A 69 2.77 -3.27 -18.63
N THR A 70 3.80 -2.57 -18.13
CA THR A 70 5.12 -2.50 -18.80
C THR A 70 5.93 -3.78 -18.60
N LEU A 71 5.90 -4.39 -17.42
CA LEU A 71 6.75 -5.53 -17.05
C LEU A 71 6.04 -6.88 -17.23
N GLY A 72 4.72 -6.89 -17.34
CA GLY A 72 3.92 -8.09 -17.55
C GLY A 72 4.34 -8.92 -18.77
N PRO A 73 4.58 -8.33 -19.96
CA PRO A 73 5.10 -9.05 -21.13
C PRO A 73 6.46 -9.72 -20.91
N GLU A 74 7.22 -9.29 -19.90
CA GLU A 74 8.50 -9.87 -19.50
C GLU A 74 8.37 -10.95 -18.42
N GLY A 75 7.13 -11.28 -18.01
CA GLY A 75 6.83 -12.27 -16.98
C GLY A 75 6.95 -11.75 -15.53
N THR A 76 7.02 -10.43 -15.33
CA THR A 76 7.10 -9.84 -13.98
C THR A 76 5.75 -9.27 -13.54
N ARG A 77 5.27 -9.70 -12.38
CA ARG A 77 4.05 -9.20 -11.75
C ARG A 77 4.35 -8.03 -10.82
N VAL A 78 3.45 -7.07 -10.74
CA VAL A 78 3.60 -5.87 -9.89
C VAL A 78 2.31 -5.61 -9.15
N ASN A 79 2.33 -5.65 -7.81
CA ASN A 79 1.17 -5.44 -6.98
C ASN A 79 1.49 -4.53 -5.79
N ALA A 80 0.47 -4.07 -5.10
CA ALA A 80 0.60 -3.35 -3.84
C ALA A 80 -0.25 -3.99 -2.74
N ILE A 81 0.16 -3.77 -1.50
CA ILE A 81 -0.64 -4.07 -0.31
C ILE A 81 -1.02 -2.76 0.35
N SER A 82 -2.32 -2.52 0.48
CA SER A 82 -2.88 -1.44 1.28
C SER A 82 -3.18 -1.96 2.68
N ALA A 83 -2.23 -1.78 3.60
CA ALA A 83 -2.36 -2.26 4.96
C ALA A 83 -3.18 -1.30 5.83
N GLY A 84 -4.01 -1.84 6.71
CA GLY A 84 -4.58 -1.12 7.84
C GLY A 84 -3.51 -0.71 8.85
N PRO A 85 -3.86 0.06 9.88
CA PRO A 85 -2.92 0.43 10.92
C PRO A 85 -2.46 -0.81 11.71
N ILE A 86 -1.16 -0.87 11.94
CA ILE A 86 -0.51 -1.96 12.68
C ILE A 86 0.04 -1.39 13.99
N ARG A 87 -0.17 -2.10 15.10
CA ARG A 87 0.44 -1.77 16.38
C ARG A 87 1.94 -2.10 16.33
N THR A 88 2.76 -1.11 15.97
CA THR A 88 4.23 -1.23 15.97
C THR A 88 4.84 -0.26 16.96
N LEU A 89 6.12 -0.42 17.29
CA LEU A 89 6.87 0.50 18.17
C LEU A 89 7.11 1.89 17.54
N ALA A 90 7.05 1.98 16.21
CA ALA A 90 7.35 3.19 15.44
C ALA A 90 6.38 4.38 15.60
N PRO A 91 5.09 4.20 15.93
CA PRO A 91 4.12 5.30 16.00
C PRO A 91 4.10 6.10 17.30
N SER A 92 5.04 5.89 18.21
CA SER A 92 5.08 6.60 19.52
C SER A 92 5.15 8.14 19.40
N GLY A 93 5.49 8.67 18.20
CA GLY A 93 5.51 10.11 17.90
C GLY A 93 4.26 10.68 17.22
N ILE A 94 3.27 9.84 16.84
CA ILE A 94 2.06 10.32 16.17
C ILE A 94 1.02 10.69 17.22
N LYS A 95 0.71 11.99 17.30
CA LYS A 95 -0.35 12.50 18.18
C LYS A 95 -1.68 11.79 17.89
N ASN A 96 -2.34 11.26 18.93
CA ASN A 96 -3.61 10.53 18.81
C ASN A 96 -3.56 9.17 18.09
N PHE A 97 -2.39 8.56 17.89
CA PHE A 97 -2.27 7.27 17.21
C PHE A 97 -3.10 6.16 17.90
N ARG A 98 -3.09 6.11 19.22
CA ARG A 98 -3.90 5.14 19.99
C ARG A 98 -5.39 5.28 19.66
N LYS A 99 -5.92 6.51 19.68
CA LYS A 99 -7.33 6.78 19.34
C LYS A 99 -7.65 6.36 17.89
N MET A 100 -6.71 6.53 16.97
CA MET A 100 -6.87 6.07 15.58
C MET A 100 -6.97 4.54 15.51
N LEU A 101 -6.13 3.81 16.24
CA LEU A 101 -6.19 2.34 16.31
C LEU A 101 -7.54 1.87 16.87
N ASP A 102 -7.98 2.47 17.98
CA ASP A 102 -9.26 2.13 18.61
C ASP A 102 -10.43 2.38 17.64
N THR A 103 -10.40 3.49 16.91
CA THR A 103 -11.41 3.78 15.87
C THR A 103 -11.40 2.73 14.75
N PHE A 104 -10.21 2.32 14.29
CA PHE A 104 -10.08 1.27 13.28
C PHE A 104 -10.64 -0.07 13.76
N GLU A 105 -10.28 -0.49 14.99
CA GLU A 105 -10.80 -1.71 15.60
C GLU A 105 -12.32 -1.70 15.70
N HIS A 106 -12.89 -0.52 16.02
CA HIS A 106 -14.34 -0.39 16.17
C HIS A 106 -15.09 -0.43 14.85
N LEU A 107 -14.52 0.11 13.79
CA LEU A 107 -15.17 0.26 12.49
C LEU A 107 -14.88 -0.90 11.53
N ALA A 108 -13.71 -1.52 11.62
CA ALA A 108 -13.35 -2.62 10.74
C ALA A 108 -14.32 -3.81 10.92
N PRO A 109 -14.80 -4.43 9.85
CA PRO A 109 -15.67 -5.62 9.91
C PRO A 109 -15.14 -6.73 10.82
N LEU A 110 -13.80 -6.99 10.79
CA LEU A 110 -13.17 -7.99 11.65
C LEU A 110 -12.93 -7.51 13.10
N ARG A 111 -13.31 -6.26 13.44
CA ARG A 111 -13.18 -5.69 14.78
C ARG A 111 -11.77 -5.79 15.37
N LYS A 112 -10.76 -5.66 14.55
CA LYS A 112 -9.35 -5.67 14.94
C LYS A 112 -8.49 -4.83 14.01
N CYS A 113 -7.35 -4.34 14.51
CA CYS A 113 -6.23 -3.95 13.67
C CYS A 113 -5.55 -5.20 13.10
N VAL A 114 -4.98 -5.09 11.92
CA VAL A 114 -4.21 -6.18 11.31
C VAL A 114 -2.84 -6.31 11.95
N THR A 115 -2.23 -7.48 11.82
CA THR A 115 -0.90 -7.77 12.34
C THR A 115 0.17 -7.71 11.25
N ILE A 116 1.43 -7.65 11.67
CA ILE A 116 2.58 -7.72 10.75
C ILE A 116 2.56 -9.02 9.97
N GLU A 117 2.21 -10.11 10.65
CA GLU A 117 2.14 -11.47 10.07
C GLU A 117 1.05 -11.58 9.00
N GLU A 118 -0.13 -10.96 9.20
CA GLU A 118 -1.21 -10.98 8.21
C GLU A 118 -0.80 -10.23 6.93
N VAL A 119 -0.10 -9.10 7.09
CA VAL A 119 0.46 -8.37 5.94
C VAL A 119 1.59 -9.16 5.29
N GLY A 120 2.48 -9.77 6.08
CA GLY A 120 3.58 -10.61 5.62
C GLY A 120 3.09 -11.85 4.85
N ASN A 121 2.05 -12.52 5.33
CA ASN A 121 1.42 -13.66 4.66
C ASN A 121 0.85 -13.27 3.29
N THR A 122 0.20 -12.11 3.20
CA THR A 122 -0.28 -11.58 1.92
C THR A 122 0.89 -11.26 0.99
N ALA A 123 1.97 -10.68 1.50
CA ALA A 123 3.17 -10.42 0.70
C ALA A 123 3.79 -11.73 0.19
N ALA A 124 3.91 -12.75 1.03
CA ALA A 124 4.42 -14.08 0.65
C ALA A 124 3.54 -14.72 -0.44
N PHE A 125 2.21 -14.66 -0.30
CA PHE A 125 1.27 -15.11 -1.32
C PHE A 125 1.49 -14.39 -2.64
N LEU A 126 1.51 -13.05 -2.65
CA LEU A 126 1.69 -12.25 -3.86
C LEU A 126 3.06 -12.45 -4.53
N CYS A 127 4.09 -12.82 -3.76
CA CYS A 127 5.41 -13.15 -4.30
C CYS A 127 5.50 -14.58 -4.84
N SER A 128 4.58 -15.48 -4.47
CA SER A 128 4.60 -16.88 -4.85
C SER A 128 3.89 -17.15 -6.19
N ASP A 129 4.09 -18.35 -6.74
CA ASP A 129 3.40 -18.82 -7.95
C ASP A 129 1.88 -18.98 -7.75
N LEU A 130 1.41 -19.06 -6.50
CA LEU A 130 -0.03 -19.09 -6.19
C LEU A 130 -0.75 -17.82 -6.68
N ALA A 131 -0.02 -16.70 -6.81
CA ALA A 131 -0.53 -15.43 -7.32
C ALA A 131 -0.18 -15.19 -8.80
N SER A 132 0.13 -16.24 -9.58
CA SER A 132 0.59 -16.13 -10.99
C SER A 132 -0.37 -15.36 -11.92
N GLY A 133 -1.65 -15.33 -11.60
CA GLY A 133 -2.66 -14.58 -12.35
C GLY A 133 -2.94 -13.17 -11.82
N ILE A 134 -2.19 -12.67 -10.80
CA ILE A 134 -2.47 -11.40 -10.12
C ILE A 134 -1.37 -10.38 -10.43
N THR A 135 -1.71 -9.30 -11.12
CA THR A 135 -0.81 -8.18 -11.39
C THR A 135 -1.61 -6.88 -11.56
N GLY A 136 -1.03 -5.75 -11.18
CA GLY A 136 -1.66 -4.43 -11.24
C GLY A 136 -2.64 -4.17 -10.10
N GLU A 137 -2.74 -5.07 -9.11
CA GLU A 137 -3.72 -5.02 -8.04
C GLU A 137 -3.20 -4.32 -6.78
N ILE A 138 -4.15 -3.73 -6.05
CA ILE A 138 -3.95 -3.21 -4.70
C ILE A 138 -4.78 -4.07 -3.76
N VAL A 139 -4.11 -4.96 -3.03
CA VAL A 139 -4.77 -5.88 -2.10
C VAL A 139 -4.90 -5.21 -0.73
N TYR A 140 -6.12 -5.11 -0.24
CA TYR A 140 -6.39 -4.54 1.08
C TYR A 140 -6.22 -5.61 2.16
N VAL A 141 -5.36 -5.29 3.14
CA VAL A 141 -5.16 -6.06 4.37
C VAL A 141 -5.44 -5.12 5.55
N ASP A 142 -6.72 -4.90 5.83
CA ASP A 142 -7.19 -3.86 6.75
C ASP A 142 -8.41 -4.29 7.58
N GLY A 143 -8.66 -5.59 7.71
CA GLY A 143 -9.82 -6.11 8.42
C GLY A 143 -11.16 -5.75 7.77
N GLY A 144 -11.16 -5.36 6.48
CA GLY A 144 -12.33 -4.93 5.73
C GLY A 144 -12.67 -3.44 5.89
N PHE A 145 -11.86 -2.67 6.58
CA PHE A 145 -12.13 -1.24 6.86
C PHE A 145 -12.41 -0.44 5.58
N ASN A 146 -11.68 -0.69 4.49
CA ASN A 146 -11.86 0.04 3.24
C ASN A 146 -13.27 -0.09 2.64
N THR A 147 -14.01 -1.13 2.98
CA THR A 147 -15.36 -1.40 2.44
C THR A 147 -16.48 -0.70 3.22
N VAL A 148 -16.16 -0.16 4.39
CA VAL A 148 -17.15 0.46 5.27
C VAL A 148 -17.37 1.92 4.88
N ALA A 149 -18.62 2.32 4.75
CA ALA A 149 -19.02 3.71 4.67
C ALA A 149 -18.92 4.32 6.08
N VAL A 150 -17.90 5.13 6.30
CA VAL A 150 -17.72 5.83 7.58
C VAL A 150 -18.61 7.07 7.60
N GLY A 151 -19.79 6.94 8.14
CA GLY A 151 -20.68 8.04 8.46
C GLY A 151 -21.14 7.86 9.89
N ALA A 152 -21.15 8.91 10.69
CA ALA A 152 -21.72 8.87 12.02
C ALA A 152 -23.19 8.43 11.89
N MET A 153 -23.45 7.19 12.28
CA MET A 153 -24.78 6.69 12.53
C MET A 153 -24.81 6.28 13.99
N GLU A 154 -24.65 7.27 14.87
CA GLU A 154 -25.05 7.23 16.28
C GLU A 154 -25.91 8.45 16.58
#